data_ce7d0953f55d2d512bedef61419f238e
#
_entry.id   ce7d0953f55d2d512bedef61419f238e
#
_cell.length_a   1.000
_cell.length_b   1.000
_cell.length_c   1.000
_cell.angle_alpha   90.00
_cell.angle_beta   90.00
_cell.angle_gamma   90.00
#
_symmetry.space_group_name_H-M   'P 1'
#
loop_
_entity.id
_entity.type
_entity.pdbx_description
1 polymer ?
#
loop_
_entity_poly.entity_id
_entity_poly.type
_entity_poly.pdbx_seq_one_letter_code
_entity_poly.pdbx_strand_id
1 'polypeptide(L)'
;MNRRHSTVRRLLGSTIAVALISAAPCAAQVTPAAASTPPDDTPKISVGATIFADYTVQQQPKVVDIDGNSVTLTQFQVGRSYINVTGNISHSIAFRITPDITREVAIGSSVNGSYVFRLKYAFLQWNFDDFMTHGAWARFGQQQTPYVDFMEGIYRYRFQGTIFEEREGFLSSSDVGASFHYNLAKNYGDIHAGVYNGETYSAPEINDQKGWMIRGTLRPLPMSEYLRGLRITGFYDHDMFAKNDDRKRAILSVTYEHKYVNAGYDYLDGQNRLNRAAPESDAKGYTMWVTPRTTIGWEGLFRFDHIDPNKSAPAQQRERTIAGVAYWFPHQGNVSTALLFDYDNATFTGFTPSLPTRRLYAVHALLNF
;
A
#
# COMPACT_ATOMS: atom_id res chain seq x y z
N MET A 1 -23.74 -68.87 -42.41
CA MET A 1 -23.96 -67.50 -42.75
C MET A 1 -23.82 -66.70 -41.46
N ASN A 2 -22.61 -66.29 -41.10
CA ASN A 2 -22.33 -65.57 -39.85
C ASN A 2 -21.50 -64.35 -40.22
N ARG A 3 -22.08 -63.15 -40.00
CA ARG A 3 -21.39 -61.88 -40.12
C ARG A 3 -20.75 -61.51 -38.74
N ARG A 4 -19.45 -61.40 -38.71
CA ARG A 4 -18.71 -60.85 -37.59
C ARG A 4 -18.63 -59.32 -37.69
N HIS A 5 -19.12 -58.61 -36.69
CA HIS A 5 -18.87 -57.16 -36.49
C HIS A 5 -17.55 -56.97 -35.78
N SER A 6 -16.62 -56.29 -36.44
CA SER A 6 -15.38 -55.82 -35.80
C SER A 6 -15.60 -54.42 -35.31
N THR A 7 -15.53 -54.23 -33.99
CA THR A 7 -15.59 -52.93 -33.33
C THR A 7 -14.18 -52.36 -33.28
N VAL A 8 -13.91 -51.29 -34.05
CA VAL A 8 -12.68 -50.52 -34.00
C VAL A 8 -12.81 -49.54 -32.86
N ARG A 9 -12.05 -49.74 -31.76
CA ARG A 9 -11.85 -48.74 -30.72
C ARG A 9 -10.86 -47.69 -31.20
N ARG A 10 -11.34 -46.47 -31.44
CA ARG A 10 -10.48 -45.28 -31.59
C ARG A 10 -10.05 -44.80 -30.22
N LEU A 11 -8.78 -44.95 -29.91
CA LEU A 11 -8.10 -44.23 -28.81
C LEU A 11 -7.92 -42.78 -29.25
N LEU A 12 -8.67 -41.87 -28.65
CA LEU A 12 -8.39 -40.41 -28.70
C LEU A 12 -7.31 -40.14 -27.70
N GLY A 13 -6.06 -39.97 -28.16
CA GLY A 13 -4.97 -39.43 -27.41
C GLY A 13 -5.14 -37.90 -27.28
N SER A 14 -5.61 -37.45 -26.13
CA SER A 14 -5.62 -36.01 -25.80
C SER A 14 -4.20 -35.58 -25.41
N THR A 15 -3.50 -34.97 -26.34
CA THR A 15 -2.23 -34.30 -26.06
C THR A 15 -2.55 -32.98 -25.35
N ILE A 16 -2.38 -32.94 -24.02
CA ILE A 16 -2.42 -31.71 -23.26
C ILE A 16 -1.12 -30.96 -23.54
N ALA A 17 -1.18 -29.94 -24.39
CA ALA A 17 -0.11 -28.99 -24.58
C ALA A 17 -0.04 -28.10 -23.33
N VAL A 18 0.89 -28.39 -22.43
CA VAL A 18 1.25 -27.49 -21.34
C VAL A 18 1.97 -26.30 -21.94
N ALA A 19 1.26 -25.22 -22.19
CA ALA A 19 1.86 -23.93 -22.52
C ALA A 19 2.58 -23.42 -21.25
N LEU A 20 3.91 -23.49 -21.25
CA LEU A 20 4.75 -22.80 -20.28
C LEU A 20 4.62 -21.29 -20.53
N ILE A 21 3.63 -20.68 -19.88
CA ILE A 21 3.52 -19.22 -19.82
C ILE A 21 4.59 -18.77 -18.83
N SER A 22 5.66 -18.20 -19.35
CA SER A 22 6.65 -17.49 -18.54
C SER A 22 5.96 -16.30 -17.87
N ALA A 23 5.64 -16.45 -16.58
CA ALA A 23 5.10 -15.34 -15.80
C ALA A 23 6.14 -14.23 -15.76
N ALA A 24 5.85 -13.12 -16.45
CA ALA A 24 6.62 -11.89 -16.29
C ALA A 24 6.59 -11.48 -14.80
N PRO A 25 7.67 -10.93 -14.24
CA PRO A 25 7.66 -10.46 -12.87
C PRO A 25 6.55 -9.43 -12.72
N CYS A 26 5.59 -9.71 -11.86
CA CYS A 26 4.49 -8.80 -11.56
C CYS A 26 5.09 -7.52 -10.94
N ALA A 27 5.03 -6.42 -11.66
CA ALA A 27 5.46 -5.12 -11.15
C ALA A 27 4.53 -4.68 -10.01
N ALA A 28 5.05 -3.90 -9.08
CA ALA A 28 4.28 -3.37 -7.95
C ALA A 28 3.01 -2.65 -8.47
N GLN A 29 1.88 -3.10 -7.96
CA GLN A 29 0.57 -2.78 -8.56
C GLN A 29 -0.12 -1.54 -8.02
N VAL A 30 0.42 -0.89 -7.00
CA VAL A 30 -0.44 0.01 -6.24
C VAL A 30 -0.44 1.42 -6.78
N THR A 31 0.67 1.93 -7.16
CA THR A 31 0.75 3.32 -7.59
C THR A 31 1.84 3.46 -8.64
N PRO A 32 1.50 3.69 -9.91
CA PRO A 32 2.53 3.92 -10.89
C PRO A 32 3.40 5.10 -10.44
N ALA A 33 4.70 4.95 -10.54
CA ALA A 33 5.62 6.05 -10.36
C ALA A 33 5.26 7.19 -11.33
N ALA A 34 5.73 8.40 -11.08
CA ALA A 34 5.76 9.40 -12.14
C ALA A 34 6.47 8.80 -13.35
N ALA A 35 6.10 9.22 -14.52
CA ALA A 35 6.65 8.65 -15.75
C ALA A 35 8.18 8.62 -15.71
N SER A 36 8.75 7.53 -16.20
CA SER A 36 10.21 7.41 -16.36
C SER A 36 10.72 8.41 -17.39
N THR A 37 11.98 8.83 -17.24
CA THR A 37 12.63 9.71 -18.21
C THR A 37 12.51 9.14 -19.62
N PRO A 38 11.94 9.87 -20.58
CA PRO A 38 11.87 9.41 -21.96
C PRO A 38 13.24 9.51 -22.64
N PRO A 39 13.46 8.76 -23.70
CA PRO A 39 14.71 8.85 -24.48
C PRO A 39 14.85 10.16 -25.25
N ASP A 40 13.76 10.88 -25.47
CA ASP A 40 13.67 12.15 -26.17
C ASP A 40 12.70 13.13 -25.49
N ASP A 41 12.57 14.32 -26.02
CA ASP A 41 11.68 15.39 -25.51
C ASP A 41 10.25 15.28 -26.03
N THR A 42 9.82 14.15 -26.57
CA THR A 42 8.46 13.99 -27.05
C THR A 42 7.50 13.87 -25.87
N PRO A 43 6.52 14.79 -25.70
CA PRO A 43 5.56 14.70 -24.63
C PRO A 43 4.76 13.41 -24.71
N LYS A 44 4.64 12.69 -23.59
CA LYS A 44 3.83 11.47 -23.46
C LYS A 44 2.96 11.54 -22.22
N ILE A 45 1.67 11.33 -22.41
CA ILE A 45 0.69 11.29 -21.32
C ILE A 45 0.07 9.88 -21.30
N SER A 46 -0.04 9.31 -20.13
CA SER A 46 -0.69 8.02 -19.88
C SER A 46 -1.79 8.20 -18.86
N VAL A 47 -2.91 7.54 -19.11
CA VAL A 47 -4.04 7.49 -18.18
C VAL A 47 -4.25 6.04 -17.77
N GLY A 48 -4.33 5.81 -16.48
CA GLY A 48 -4.60 4.51 -15.89
C GLY A 48 -5.65 4.61 -14.79
N ALA A 49 -6.14 3.48 -14.32
CA ALA A 49 -7.04 3.43 -13.18
C ALA A 49 -6.66 2.31 -12.22
N THR A 50 -6.94 2.53 -10.94
CA THR A 50 -6.84 1.50 -9.90
C THR A 50 -8.18 1.42 -9.20
N ILE A 51 -8.76 0.23 -9.09
CA ILE A 51 -10.06 0.00 -8.45
C ILE A 51 -9.88 -1.10 -7.40
N PHE A 52 -10.36 -0.84 -6.18
CA PHE A 52 -10.52 -1.81 -5.12
C PHE A 52 -12.01 -1.99 -4.85
N ALA A 53 -12.51 -3.19 -5.07
CA ALA A 53 -13.89 -3.55 -4.80
C ALA A 53 -13.94 -4.71 -3.82
N ASP A 54 -14.86 -4.66 -2.87
CA ASP A 54 -14.90 -5.59 -1.76
C ASP A 54 -16.32 -6.13 -1.55
N TYR A 55 -16.39 -7.40 -1.16
CA TYR A 55 -17.54 -7.96 -0.46
C TYR A 55 -17.10 -8.37 0.94
N THR A 56 -17.75 -7.83 1.96
CA THR A 56 -17.35 -8.02 3.36
C THR A 56 -18.48 -8.62 4.20
N VAL A 57 -18.11 -9.47 5.14
CA VAL A 57 -18.98 -10.09 6.14
C VAL A 57 -18.41 -9.80 7.51
N GLN A 58 -18.94 -8.77 8.20
CA GLN A 58 -18.50 -8.37 9.52
C GLN A 58 -19.16 -9.23 10.60
N GLN A 59 -18.43 -10.19 11.12
CA GLN A 59 -18.92 -11.09 12.19
C GLN A 59 -19.01 -10.37 13.52
N GLN A 60 -18.07 -9.46 13.80
CA GLN A 60 -18.02 -8.65 15.01
C GLN A 60 -17.42 -7.27 14.72
N PRO A 61 -17.87 -6.19 15.44
CA PRO A 61 -19.11 -6.21 16.25
C PRO A 61 -20.33 -6.39 15.36
N LYS A 62 -21.40 -6.90 15.93
CA LYS A 62 -22.72 -6.89 15.29
C LYS A 62 -23.20 -5.45 15.13
N VAL A 63 -24.00 -5.21 14.10
CA VAL A 63 -24.68 -3.93 13.91
C VAL A 63 -26.16 -4.07 14.24
N VAL A 64 -26.82 -2.98 14.57
CA VAL A 64 -28.26 -2.95 14.78
C VAL A 64 -28.90 -2.51 13.46
N ASP A 65 -29.82 -3.32 12.94
CA ASP A 65 -30.57 -2.98 11.73
C ASP A 65 -31.70 -1.98 12.04
N ILE A 66 -32.46 -1.59 11.01
CA ILE A 66 -33.54 -0.61 11.14
C ILE A 66 -34.69 -1.11 12.04
N ASP A 67 -34.85 -2.43 12.18
CA ASP A 67 -35.86 -3.07 13.01
C ASP A 67 -35.39 -3.33 14.46
N GLY A 68 -34.15 -2.91 14.80
CA GLY A 68 -33.55 -3.07 16.10
C GLY A 68 -32.89 -4.43 16.35
N ASN A 69 -32.75 -5.28 15.35
CA ASN A 69 -32.11 -6.59 15.47
C ASN A 69 -30.59 -6.50 15.42
N SER A 70 -29.91 -7.33 16.22
CA SER A 70 -28.45 -7.47 16.14
C SER A 70 -28.06 -8.43 15.01
N VAL A 71 -27.52 -7.89 13.92
CA VAL A 71 -27.22 -8.64 12.69
C VAL A 71 -25.76 -8.61 12.32
N THR A 72 -25.34 -9.58 11.49
CA THR A 72 -24.05 -9.56 10.80
C THR A 72 -24.15 -8.60 9.62
N LEU A 73 -23.29 -7.56 9.61
CA LEU A 73 -23.24 -6.65 8.45
C LEU A 73 -22.59 -7.35 7.28
N THR A 74 -23.28 -7.36 6.13
CA THR A 74 -22.74 -7.79 4.85
C THR A 74 -22.88 -6.65 3.85
N GLN A 75 -21.84 -6.38 3.06
CA GLN A 75 -21.90 -5.30 2.09
C GLN A 75 -20.98 -5.49 0.89
N PHE A 76 -21.43 -5.04 -0.27
CA PHE A 76 -20.59 -4.75 -1.41
C PHE A 76 -20.17 -3.28 -1.36
N GLN A 77 -18.93 -3.00 -1.65
CA GLN A 77 -18.42 -1.62 -1.69
C GLN A 77 -17.29 -1.46 -2.69
N VAL A 78 -17.09 -0.24 -3.16
CA VAL A 78 -15.84 0.20 -3.77
C VAL A 78 -15.02 0.85 -2.65
N GLY A 79 -13.97 0.16 -2.20
CA GLY A 79 -13.13 0.63 -1.11
C GLY A 79 -12.35 1.88 -1.50
N ARG A 80 -11.79 1.88 -2.72
CA ARG A 80 -11.07 3.00 -3.34
C ARG A 80 -11.09 2.91 -4.85
N SER A 81 -10.97 4.07 -5.50
CA SER A 81 -10.69 4.13 -6.92
C SER A 81 -9.78 5.33 -7.21
N TYR A 82 -8.73 5.11 -8.01
CA TYR A 82 -7.82 6.16 -8.45
C TYR A 82 -7.88 6.32 -9.96
N ILE A 83 -7.85 7.55 -10.44
CA ILE A 83 -7.56 7.86 -11.83
C ILE A 83 -6.13 8.40 -11.86
N ASN A 84 -5.22 7.72 -12.54
CA ASN A 84 -3.82 8.10 -12.59
C ASN A 84 -3.53 8.76 -13.93
N VAL A 85 -3.27 10.05 -13.94
CA VAL A 85 -2.75 10.77 -15.10
C VAL A 85 -1.28 11.03 -14.83
N THR A 86 -0.41 10.41 -15.62
CA THR A 86 1.04 10.58 -15.53
C THR A 86 1.60 10.99 -16.88
N GLY A 87 2.66 11.73 -16.90
CA GLY A 87 3.28 12.10 -18.16
C GLY A 87 4.68 12.66 -18.01
N ASN A 88 5.40 12.63 -19.14
CA ASN A 88 6.64 13.36 -19.36
C ASN A 88 6.32 14.52 -20.30
N ILE A 89 6.75 15.72 -19.93
CA ILE A 89 6.71 16.91 -20.81
C ILE A 89 8.01 16.93 -21.66
N SER A 90 9.13 16.53 -21.04
CA SER A 90 10.42 16.35 -21.68
C SER A 90 11.18 15.22 -20.98
N HIS A 91 12.39 14.89 -21.39
CA HIS A 91 13.23 13.90 -20.70
C HIS A 91 13.54 14.31 -19.24
N SER A 92 13.55 15.58 -18.94
CA SER A 92 13.85 16.10 -17.60
C SER A 92 12.62 16.45 -16.76
N ILE A 93 11.41 16.56 -17.35
CA ILE A 93 10.20 17.02 -16.64
C ILE A 93 9.08 15.99 -16.77
N ALA A 94 8.61 15.52 -15.63
CA ALA A 94 7.45 14.64 -15.50
C ALA A 94 6.40 15.25 -14.55
N PHE A 95 5.19 14.70 -14.59
CA PHE A 95 4.12 15.09 -13.68
C PHE A 95 3.22 13.91 -13.35
N ARG A 96 2.47 14.07 -12.28
CA ARG A 96 1.38 13.17 -11.93
C ARG A 96 0.20 13.93 -11.32
N ILE A 97 -1.02 13.54 -11.72
CA ILE A 97 -2.27 13.96 -11.10
C ILE A 97 -3.08 12.69 -10.80
N THR A 98 -3.50 12.53 -9.55
CA THR A 98 -4.28 11.35 -9.13
C THR A 98 -5.44 11.79 -8.23
N PRO A 99 -6.66 11.90 -8.75
CA PRO A 99 -7.87 11.88 -7.95
C PRO A 99 -8.03 10.55 -7.21
N ASP A 100 -8.43 10.63 -5.94
CA ASP A 100 -8.82 9.52 -5.06
C ASP A 100 -10.34 9.58 -4.86
N ILE A 101 -11.05 8.57 -5.33
CA ILE A 101 -12.50 8.44 -5.17
C ILE A 101 -12.75 7.57 -3.95
N THR A 102 -13.34 8.14 -2.93
CA THR A 102 -13.60 7.49 -1.65
C THR A 102 -14.98 7.86 -1.12
N ARG A 103 -15.53 7.04 -0.22
CA ARG A 103 -16.80 7.37 0.43
C ARG A 103 -16.58 8.44 1.49
N GLU A 104 -17.38 9.50 1.44
CA GLU A 104 -17.42 10.53 2.48
C GLU A 104 -18.15 9.97 3.71
N VAL A 105 -17.53 10.07 4.87
CA VAL A 105 -18.08 9.53 6.13
C VAL A 105 -18.08 10.57 7.26
N ALA A 106 -17.70 11.83 6.98
CA ALA A 106 -17.68 12.87 7.99
C ALA A 106 -19.09 13.21 8.47
N ILE A 107 -19.27 13.20 9.78
CA ILE A 107 -20.53 13.59 10.42
C ILE A 107 -20.80 15.07 10.10
N GLY A 108 -21.99 15.37 9.63
CA GLY A 108 -22.41 16.73 9.26
C GLY A 108 -22.05 17.15 7.83
N SER A 109 -21.35 16.33 7.07
CA SER A 109 -21.14 16.56 5.64
C SER A 109 -22.46 16.43 4.85
N SER A 110 -22.76 17.38 3.99
CA SER A 110 -23.96 17.35 3.11
C SER A 110 -23.90 16.22 2.07
N VAL A 111 -22.74 15.64 1.85
CA VAL A 111 -22.49 14.52 0.93
C VAL A 111 -22.09 13.24 1.67
N ASN A 112 -22.38 13.16 2.97
CA ASN A 112 -22.12 11.94 3.76
C ASN A 112 -22.75 10.71 3.10
N GLY A 113 -21.99 9.62 2.99
CA GLY A 113 -22.39 8.40 2.31
C GLY A 113 -22.14 8.38 0.80
N SER A 114 -21.89 9.53 0.16
CA SER A 114 -21.59 9.63 -1.27
C SER A 114 -20.11 9.31 -1.57
N TYR A 115 -19.84 8.95 -2.82
CA TYR A 115 -18.45 8.92 -3.31
C TYR A 115 -18.05 10.34 -3.72
N VAL A 116 -16.90 10.77 -3.20
CA VAL A 116 -16.33 12.08 -3.44
C VAL A 116 -14.94 11.99 -4.04
N PHE A 117 -14.56 12.99 -4.81
CA PHE A 117 -13.21 13.15 -5.35
C PHE A 117 -12.38 13.96 -4.35
N ARG A 118 -11.20 13.42 -4.00
CA ARG A 118 -10.14 14.15 -3.30
C ARG A 118 -8.86 14.03 -4.11
N LEU A 119 -8.06 15.09 -4.10
CA LEU A 119 -6.77 15.06 -4.77
C LEU A 119 -5.76 14.30 -3.89
N LYS A 120 -5.27 13.15 -4.36
CA LYS A 120 -4.23 12.38 -3.66
C LYS A 120 -2.83 12.81 -4.08
N TYR A 121 -2.61 13.00 -5.39
CA TYR A 121 -1.34 13.48 -5.92
C TYR A 121 -1.56 14.55 -6.97
N ALA A 122 -0.73 15.59 -6.93
CA ALA A 122 -0.60 16.63 -7.96
C ALA A 122 0.78 17.26 -7.82
N PHE A 123 1.76 16.79 -8.58
CA PHE A 123 3.14 17.26 -8.49
C PHE A 123 3.86 17.33 -9.83
N LEU A 124 4.87 18.18 -9.87
CA LEU A 124 5.89 18.18 -10.90
C LEU A 124 7.12 17.41 -10.41
N GLN A 125 7.80 16.76 -11.33
CA GLN A 125 9.05 16.04 -11.09
C GLN A 125 10.11 16.49 -12.07
N TRP A 126 11.29 16.81 -11.55
CA TRP A 126 12.50 17.03 -12.32
C TRP A 126 13.37 15.79 -12.24
N ASN A 127 13.72 15.21 -13.36
CA ASN A 127 14.66 14.10 -13.48
C ASN A 127 16.07 14.63 -13.68
N PHE A 128 17.05 14.00 -13.05
CA PHE A 128 18.43 14.43 -13.05
C PHE A 128 19.36 13.41 -13.71
N ASP A 129 18.83 12.58 -14.59
CA ASP A 129 19.56 11.48 -15.23
C ASP A 129 20.75 11.95 -16.09
N ASP A 130 20.72 13.22 -16.57
CA ASP A 130 21.78 13.79 -17.39
C ASP A 130 23.10 14.06 -16.61
N PHE A 131 23.01 14.22 -15.30
CA PHE A 131 24.15 14.64 -14.46
C PHE A 131 24.23 13.96 -13.09
N MET A 132 23.29 13.05 -12.79
CA MET A 132 23.27 12.25 -11.57
C MET A 132 23.08 10.77 -11.89
N THR A 133 23.03 9.93 -10.86
CA THR A 133 22.68 8.51 -11.03
C THR A 133 21.27 8.36 -11.59
N HIS A 134 21.07 7.42 -12.50
CA HIS A 134 19.78 7.15 -13.11
C HIS A 134 18.69 6.96 -12.05
N GLY A 135 17.57 7.68 -12.22
CA GLY A 135 16.45 7.68 -11.28
C GLY A 135 16.61 8.65 -10.11
N ALA A 136 17.56 9.60 -10.16
CA ALA A 136 17.57 10.74 -9.26
C ALA A 136 16.54 11.78 -9.73
N TRP A 137 15.77 12.32 -8.78
CA TRP A 137 14.73 13.31 -9.10
C TRP A 137 14.41 14.22 -7.91
N ALA A 138 13.82 15.39 -8.21
CA ALA A 138 13.16 16.25 -7.23
C ALA A 138 11.66 16.38 -7.57
N ARG A 139 10.81 16.52 -6.57
CA ARG A 139 9.37 16.76 -6.71
C ARG A 139 8.93 17.98 -5.94
N PHE A 140 7.89 18.64 -6.47
CA PHE A 140 7.22 19.75 -5.82
C PHE A 140 5.72 19.66 -6.04
N GLY A 141 4.94 19.79 -4.96
CA GLY A 141 3.48 19.69 -4.95
C GLY A 141 2.98 18.61 -4.00
N GLN A 142 1.73 18.19 -4.20
CA GLN A 142 1.11 17.13 -3.41
C GLN A 142 1.60 15.76 -3.90
N GLN A 143 2.47 15.13 -3.14
CA GLN A 143 3.26 13.99 -3.59
C GLN A 143 3.27 12.84 -2.58
N GLN A 144 3.82 11.71 -2.98
CA GLN A 144 4.05 10.59 -2.09
C GLN A 144 5.02 10.96 -0.98
N THR A 145 4.68 10.57 0.26
CA THR A 145 5.62 10.56 1.36
C THR A 145 6.66 9.45 1.16
N PRO A 146 7.86 9.58 1.73
CA PRO A 146 8.98 8.70 1.39
C PRO A 146 8.77 7.20 1.73
N TYR A 147 7.89 6.87 2.68
CA TYR A 147 7.79 5.51 3.21
C TYR A 147 6.59 4.71 2.70
N VAL A 148 5.37 5.28 2.73
CA VAL A 148 4.13 4.51 2.53
C VAL A 148 4.07 3.84 1.16
N ASP A 149 4.18 4.60 0.07
CA ASP A 149 4.12 4.04 -1.29
C ASP A 149 5.28 3.06 -1.56
N PHE A 150 6.46 3.30 -0.96
CA PHE A 150 7.60 2.39 -1.04
C PHE A 150 7.28 1.02 -0.42
N MET A 151 6.71 1.01 0.79
CA MET A 151 6.33 -0.24 1.47
C MET A 151 5.12 -0.91 0.83
N GLU A 152 4.13 -0.14 0.38
CA GLU A 152 2.99 -0.68 -0.38
C GLU A 152 3.44 -1.39 -1.67
N GLY A 153 4.48 -0.88 -2.33
CA GLY A 153 5.09 -1.51 -3.49
C GLY A 153 5.69 -2.88 -3.19
N ILE A 154 6.27 -3.09 -2.01
CA ILE A 154 6.86 -4.37 -1.57
C ILE A 154 5.79 -5.31 -1.02
N TYR A 155 4.91 -4.81 -0.15
CA TYR A 155 3.82 -5.58 0.48
C TYR A 155 2.77 -6.05 -0.54
N ARG A 156 2.38 -5.20 -1.51
CA ARG A 156 1.50 -5.48 -2.66
C ARG A 156 0.02 -5.67 -2.35
N TYR A 157 -0.40 -5.77 -1.12
CA TYR A 157 -1.79 -6.04 -0.71
C TYR A 157 -2.55 -4.79 -0.25
N ARG A 158 -2.27 -3.62 -0.88
CA ARG A 158 -2.96 -2.36 -0.60
C ARG A 158 -4.48 -2.47 -0.76
N PHE A 159 -4.95 -3.33 -1.65
CA PHE A 159 -6.38 -3.57 -1.88
C PHE A 159 -7.06 -4.37 -0.75
N GLN A 160 -6.30 -5.10 0.09
CA GLN A 160 -6.76 -5.63 1.37
C GLN A 160 -6.86 -4.53 2.43
N GLY A 161 -5.93 -3.61 2.43
CA GLY A 161 -5.88 -2.49 3.36
C GLY A 161 -4.50 -1.81 3.38
N THR A 162 -4.41 -0.74 4.15
CA THR A 162 -3.16 0.01 4.31
C THR A 162 -2.08 -0.78 5.03
N ILE A 163 -0.83 -0.38 4.86
CA ILE A 163 0.28 -0.86 5.67
C ILE A 163 0.06 -0.51 7.15
N PHE A 164 0.82 -1.12 8.04
CA PHE A 164 0.65 -1.00 9.49
C PHE A 164 0.71 0.46 9.96
N GLU A 165 1.69 1.22 9.55
CA GLU A 165 1.96 2.59 9.99
C GLU A 165 0.87 3.58 9.56
N GLU A 166 0.31 3.39 8.36
CA GLU A 166 -0.83 4.19 7.88
C GLU A 166 -2.13 3.75 8.56
N ARG A 167 -2.30 2.45 8.79
CA ARG A 167 -3.49 1.90 9.46
C ARG A 167 -3.61 2.35 10.91
N GLU A 168 -2.49 2.45 11.60
CA GLU A 168 -2.42 2.91 12.98
C GLU A 168 -2.38 4.45 13.10
N GLY A 169 -2.41 5.17 11.96
CA GLY A 169 -2.52 6.62 11.91
C GLY A 169 -1.22 7.38 12.16
N PHE A 170 -0.07 6.72 12.02
CA PHE A 170 1.24 7.36 12.18
C PHE A 170 1.71 8.05 10.91
N LEU A 171 1.44 7.46 9.74
CA LEU A 171 1.87 7.98 8.45
C LEU A 171 0.68 8.23 7.53
N SER A 172 0.91 9.08 6.55
CA SER A 172 0.02 9.29 5.41
C SER A 172 0.76 9.02 4.11
N SER A 173 0.04 8.51 3.13
CA SER A 173 0.62 8.20 1.81
C SER A 173 0.97 9.43 0.98
N SER A 174 0.45 10.62 1.34
CA SER A 174 0.67 11.86 0.57
C SER A 174 0.65 13.09 1.45
N ASP A 175 1.46 14.08 1.06
CA ASP A 175 1.47 15.41 1.64
C ASP A 175 1.96 16.43 0.61
N VAL A 176 1.75 17.73 0.89
CA VAL A 176 2.21 18.85 0.06
C VAL A 176 3.60 19.26 0.49
N GLY A 177 4.56 19.32 -0.44
CA GLY A 177 5.93 19.67 -0.10
C GLY A 177 6.90 19.61 -1.27
N ALA A 178 8.17 19.58 -0.92
CA ALA A 178 9.29 19.39 -1.84
C ALA A 178 10.15 18.22 -1.37
N SER A 179 10.56 17.36 -2.28
CA SER A 179 11.40 16.21 -1.94
C SER A 179 12.44 15.91 -3.00
N PHE A 180 13.47 15.18 -2.59
CA PHE A 180 14.55 14.71 -3.43
C PHE A 180 14.80 13.23 -3.20
N HIS A 181 15.02 12.51 -4.29
CA HIS A 181 15.34 11.09 -4.30
C HIS A 181 16.65 10.84 -5.03
N TYR A 182 17.48 9.95 -4.50
CA TYR A 182 18.75 9.59 -5.07
C TYR A 182 18.98 8.07 -4.98
N ASN A 183 19.31 7.45 -6.13
CA ASN A 183 19.70 6.05 -6.19
C ASN A 183 21.20 5.90 -5.93
N LEU A 184 21.57 5.02 -5.02
CA LEU A 184 22.96 4.63 -4.82
C LEU A 184 23.46 3.80 -6.00
N ALA A 185 24.73 4.00 -6.39
CA ALA A 185 25.33 3.28 -7.49
C ALA A 185 25.18 1.75 -7.34
N LYS A 186 25.12 1.03 -8.47
CA LYS A 186 25.05 -0.43 -8.54
C LYS A 186 23.87 -1.03 -7.74
N ASN A 187 22.78 -0.27 -7.60
CA ASN A 187 21.56 -0.72 -6.92
C ASN A 187 21.77 -1.13 -5.43
N TYR A 188 22.74 -0.51 -4.76
CA TYR A 188 22.97 -0.72 -3.32
C TYR A 188 21.89 -0.11 -2.43
N GLY A 189 20.96 0.66 -2.97
CA GLY A 189 19.84 1.25 -2.26
C GLY A 189 19.49 2.62 -2.79
N ASP A 190 18.77 3.37 -1.96
CA ASP A 190 18.30 4.72 -2.29
C ASP A 190 18.05 5.56 -1.05
N ILE A 191 17.99 6.87 -1.24
CA ILE A 191 17.61 7.85 -0.22
C ILE A 191 16.48 8.70 -0.79
N HIS A 192 15.44 8.94 0.01
CA HIS A 192 14.36 9.87 -0.29
C HIS A 192 14.12 10.76 0.92
N ALA A 193 14.27 12.07 0.74
CA ALA A 193 14.08 13.05 1.81
C ALA A 193 13.25 14.23 1.30
N GLY A 194 12.51 14.87 2.19
CA GLY A 194 11.68 16.02 1.83
C GLY A 194 11.21 16.84 3.02
N VAL A 195 10.70 18.03 2.69
CA VAL A 195 10.02 18.94 3.62
C VAL A 195 8.56 19.07 3.19
N TYR A 196 7.66 18.96 4.14
CA TYR A 196 6.23 18.86 3.90
C TYR A 196 5.45 19.78 4.85
N ASN A 197 4.18 20.02 4.51
CA ASN A 197 3.30 20.76 5.39
C ASN A 197 3.05 20.05 6.73
N GLY A 198 2.79 18.72 6.71
CA GLY A 198 2.55 17.94 7.92
C GLY A 198 1.06 17.61 8.17
N GLU A 199 0.12 18.28 7.49
CA GLU A 199 -1.32 18.08 7.65
C GLU A 199 -1.88 16.95 6.76
N THR A 200 -1.04 16.31 5.99
CA THR A 200 -1.43 15.28 5.01
C THR A 200 -2.20 15.84 3.79
N TYR A 201 -2.66 14.97 2.89
CA TYR A 201 -3.41 15.40 1.70
C TYR A 201 -4.91 15.64 1.96
N SER A 202 -5.41 15.38 3.15
CA SER A 202 -6.83 15.47 3.48
C SER A 202 -7.20 16.67 4.36
N ALA A 203 -6.23 17.47 4.75
CA ALA A 203 -6.42 18.69 5.52
C ALA A 203 -5.65 19.86 4.92
N PRO A 204 -6.17 21.10 5.03
CA PRO A 204 -5.43 22.28 4.65
C PRO A 204 -4.32 22.59 5.66
N GLU A 205 -3.28 23.27 5.23
CA GLU A 205 -2.27 23.87 6.13
C GLU A 205 -2.92 24.88 7.07
N ILE A 206 -2.67 24.74 8.37
CA ILE A 206 -3.27 25.59 9.41
C ILE A 206 -2.24 26.28 10.32
N ASN A 207 -0.95 26.09 10.05
CA ASN A 207 0.14 26.64 10.84
C ASN A 207 1.34 27.02 9.95
N ASP A 208 2.36 27.62 10.53
CA ASP A 208 3.61 28.00 9.86
C ASP A 208 4.75 26.96 10.04
N GLN A 209 4.46 25.83 10.68
CA GLN A 209 5.40 24.76 10.93
C GLN A 209 5.54 23.87 9.70
N LYS A 210 6.70 23.24 9.54
CA LYS A 210 6.93 22.28 8.45
C LYS A 210 7.58 21.02 9.02
N GLY A 211 7.06 19.88 8.54
CA GLY A 211 7.64 18.59 8.81
C GLY A 211 8.76 18.25 7.83
N TRP A 212 9.65 17.37 8.22
CA TRP A 212 10.62 16.77 7.32
C TRP A 212 10.67 15.26 7.51
N MET A 213 10.86 14.56 6.41
CA MET A 213 10.91 13.11 6.37
C MET A 213 12.16 12.67 5.63
N ILE A 214 12.78 11.57 6.09
CA ILE A 214 13.88 10.93 5.41
C ILE A 214 13.72 9.41 5.46
N ARG A 215 13.91 8.75 4.33
CA ARG A 215 14.03 7.30 4.18
C ARG A 215 15.35 6.96 3.54
N GLY A 216 16.08 6.03 4.13
CA GLY A 216 17.26 5.41 3.53
C GLY A 216 17.05 3.90 3.43
N THR A 217 17.28 3.34 2.26
CA THR A 217 17.21 1.89 2.02
C THR A 217 18.57 1.38 1.60
N LEU A 218 19.04 0.32 2.24
CA LEU A 218 20.23 -0.42 1.89
C LEU A 218 19.86 -1.80 1.33
N ARG A 219 20.44 -2.15 0.20
CA ARG A 219 20.44 -3.50 -0.37
C ARG A 219 21.84 -4.09 -0.17
N PRO A 220 22.08 -4.90 0.85
CA PRO A 220 23.43 -5.33 1.20
C PRO A 220 24.06 -6.26 0.16
N LEU A 221 23.24 -7.01 -0.58
CA LEU A 221 23.68 -8.01 -1.54
C LEU A 221 22.97 -7.89 -2.90
N PRO A 222 23.05 -6.73 -3.59
CA PRO A 222 22.25 -6.45 -4.79
C PRO A 222 22.62 -7.33 -5.99
N MET A 223 23.83 -7.91 -5.99
CA MET A 223 24.33 -8.79 -7.06
C MET A 223 24.08 -10.28 -6.77
N SER A 224 23.58 -10.64 -5.59
CA SER A 224 23.29 -12.04 -5.24
C SER A 224 22.05 -12.53 -5.98
N GLU A 225 22.08 -13.71 -6.55
CA GLU A 225 20.94 -14.35 -7.20
C GLU A 225 19.75 -14.51 -6.25
N TYR A 226 20.04 -14.90 -5.00
CA TYR A 226 19.01 -15.20 -3.99
C TYR A 226 18.71 -14.04 -3.07
N LEU A 227 19.70 -13.21 -2.72
CA LEU A 227 19.56 -12.16 -1.70
C LEU A 227 19.45 -10.74 -2.26
N ARG A 228 19.38 -10.57 -3.58
CA ARG A 228 19.24 -9.24 -4.22
C ARG A 228 17.97 -8.48 -3.81
N GLY A 229 16.95 -9.20 -3.33
CA GLY A 229 15.70 -8.62 -2.85
C GLY A 229 15.70 -8.24 -1.37
N LEU A 230 16.78 -8.55 -0.62
CA LEU A 230 16.92 -8.14 0.77
C LEU A 230 17.13 -6.63 0.88
N ARG A 231 16.35 -5.97 1.73
CA ARG A 231 16.46 -4.55 2.04
C ARG A 231 16.42 -4.32 3.55
N ILE A 232 17.22 -3.36 3.99
CA ILE A 232 17.17 -2.78 5.33
C ILE A 232 16.82 -1.31 5.12
N THR A 233 15.70 -0.86 5.66
CA THR A 233 15.18 0.49 5.46
C THR A 233 15.02 1.18 6.80
N GLY A 234 15.62 2.37 6.94
CA GLY A 234 15.37 3.29 8.04
C GLY A 234 14.51 4.44 7.54
N PHE A 235 13.54 4.84 8.35
CA PHE A 235 12.72 6.02 8.10
C PHE A 235 12.61 6.84 9.36
N TYR A 236 12.64 8.17 9.20
CA TYR A 236 12.42 9.12 10.27
C TYR A 236 11.55 10.27 9.77
N ASP A 237 10.57 10.64 10.59
CA ASP A 237 9.66 11.75 10.40
C ASP A 237 9.72 12.63 11.65
N HIS A 238 9.84 13.93 11.43
CA HIS A 238 9.72 14.94 12.45
C HIS A 238 8.79 16.04 11.97
N ASP A 239 7.73 16.27 12.69
CA ASP A 239 6.68 17.20 12.37
C ASP A 239 6.22 17.93 13.64
N MET A 240 5.59 19.06 13.49
CA MET A 240 5.00 19.85 14.56
C MET A 240 3.52 20.11 14.29
N PHE A 241 2.66 19.43 15.01
CA PHE A 241 1.21 19.63 14.92
C PHE A 241 0.77 20.99 15.48
N ALA A 242 1.46 21.47 16.50
CA ALA A 242 1.29 22.79 17.08
C ALA A 242 2.65 23.33 17.51
N LYS A 243 2.76 24.63 17.69
CA LYS A 243 4.01 25.26 18.15
C LYS A 243 4.51 24.63 19.45
N ASN A 244 5.76 24.16 19.47
CA ASN A 244 6.41 23.42 20.55
C ASN A 244 5.80 22.05 20.87
N ASP A 245 5.24 21.38 19.87
CA ASP A 245 4.52 20.12 20.04
C ASP A 245 4.97 19.13 18.97
N ASP A 246 6.10 18.48 19.23
CA ASP A 246 6.78 17.60 18.31
C ASP A 246 6.00 16.30 18.09
N ARG A 247 5.86 15.89 16.83
CA ARG A 247 5.52 14.54 16.44
C ARG A 247 6.75 13.89 15.81
N LYS A 248 7.12 12.70 16.28
CA LYS A 248 8.32 11.98 15.80
C LYS A 248 7.95 10.54 15.52
N ARG A 249 8.42 10.02 14.42
CA ARG A 249 8.27 8.60 14.05
C ARG A 249 9.58 8.07 13.55
N ALA A 250 10.02 6.97 14.13
CA ALA A 250 11.17 6.21 13.66
C ALA A 250 10.72 4.81 13.29
N ILE A 251 11.09 4.36 12.09
CA ILE A 251 10.75 3.03 11.60
C ILE A 251 12.02 2.35 11.13
N LEU A 252 12.18 1.10 11.52
CA LEU A 252 13.19 0.20 11.00
C LEU A 252 12.50 -1.00 10.34
N SER A 253 12.82 -1.23 9.06
CA SER A 253 12.22 -2.30 8.29
C SER A 253 13.27 -3.23 7.72
N VAL A 254 12.96 -4.52 7.72
CA VAL A 254 13.70 -5.54 6.97
C VAL A 254 12.73 -6.22 6.03
N THR A 255 12.96 -6.13 4.73
CA THR A 255 12.09 -6.74 3.72
C THR A 255 12.88 -7.62 2.77
N TYR A 256 12.22 -8.64 2.28
CA TYR A 256 12.78 -9.57 1.30
C TYR A 256 11.78 -9.81 0.17
N GLU A 257 12.20 -9.59 -1.06
CA GLU A 257 11.42 -9.88 -2.26
C GLU A 257 12.10 -10.96 -3.09
N HIS A 258 11.35 -12.00 -3.38
CA HIS A 258 11.78 -13.08 -4.25
C HIS A 258 10.61 -13.58 -5.10
N LYS A 259 10.89 -14.25 -6.23
CA LYS A 259 9.85 -14.80 -7.11
C LYS A 259 8.87 -15.76 -6.43
N TYR A 260 9.24 -16.36 -5.31
CA TYR A 260 8.41 -17.31 -4.57
C TYR A 260 7.88 -16.77 -3.25
N VAL A 261 8.39 -15.64 -2.76
CA VAL A 261 7.97 -15.10 -1.47
C VAL A 261 8.33 -13.63 -1.35
N ASN A 262 7.42 -12.82 -0.81
CA ASN A 262 7.79 -11.56 -0.18
C ASN A 262 7.57 -11.71 1.32
N ALA A 263 8.42 -11.09 2.11
CA ALA A 263 8.30 -11.02 3.56
C ALA A 263 8.79 -9.67 4.07
N GLY A 264 8.26 -9.23 5.19
CA GLY A 264 8.68 -8.01 5.84
C GLY A 264 8.46 -8.06 7.34
N TYR A 265 9.28 -7.27 8.02
CA TYR A 265 9.17 -6.93 9.43
C TYR A 265 9.45 -5.45 9.58
N ASP A 266 8.53 -4.72 10.20
CA ASP A 266 8.68 -3.30 10.49
C ASP A 266 8.51 -3.08 11.99
N TYR A 267 9.40 -2.27 12.58
CA TYR A 267 9.31 -1.80 13.96
C TYR A 267 9.10 -0.28 13.95
N LEU A 268 8.06 0.16 14.64
CA LEU A 268 7.67 1.56 14.80
C LEU A 268 7.91 2.01 16.25
N ASP A 269 8.59 3.12 16.42
CA ASP A 269 8.61 3.94 17.64
C ASP A 269 8.10 5.33 17.28
N GLY A 270 7.00 5.76 17.88
CA GLY A 270 6.30 6.98 17.50
C GLY A 270 5.77 7.76 18.68
N GLN A 271 5.95 9.06 18.60
CA GLN A 271 5.32 10.07 19.44
C GLN A 271 4.14 10.62 18.65
N ASN A 272 2.93 10.53 19.18
CA ASN A 272 1.72 10.95 18.50
C ASN A 272 0.88 11.85 19.40
N ARG A 273 0.14 12.75 18.74
CA ARG A 273 -0.86 13.60 19.39
C ARG A 273 -2.07 13.71 18.49
N LEU A 274 -3.23 13.34 18.99
CA LEU A 274 -4.46 13.32 18.19
C LEU A 274 -4.97 14.73 17.85
N ASN A 275 -4.79 15.68 18.77
CA ASN A 275 -5.14 17.08 18.61
C ASN A 275 -4.50 17.91 19.73
N ARG A 276 -4.56 19.23 19.64
CA ARG A 276 -3.93 20.15 20.60
C ARG A 276 -4.38 19.95 22.06
N ALA A 277 -5.61 19.51 22.28
CA ALA A 277 -6.15 19.28 23.63
C ALA A 277 -5.85 17.87 24.17
N ALA A 278 -5.47 16.92 23.30
CA ALA A 278 -5.13 15.58 23.71
C ALA A 278 -3.72 15.55 24.33
N PRO A 279 -3.49 14.69 25.33
CA PRO A 279 -2.15 14.45 25.81
C PRO A 279 -1.32 13.79 24.71
N GLU A 280 -0.04 14.06 24.71
CA GLU A 280 0.95 13.34 23.92
C GLU A 280 0.98 11.87 24.35
N SER A 281 1.10 10.99 23.38
CA SER A 281 1.22 9.55 23.61
C SER A 281 2.39 8.99 22.82
N ASP A 282 3.29 8.32 23.53
CA ASP A 282 4.33 7.52 22.92
C ASP A 282 3.80 6.13 22.60
N ALA A 283 3.94 5.74 21.37
CA ALA A 283 3.55 4.41 20.92
C ALA A 283 4.76 3.60 20.45
N LYS A 284 4.64 2.30 20.50
CA LYS A 284 5.57 1.37 19.85
C LYS A 284 4.80 0.19 19.30
N GLY A 285 5.26 -0.36 18.21
CA GLY A 285 4.61 -1.50 17.60
C GLY A 285 5.46 -2.15 16.53
N TYR A 286 4.96 -3.25 16.02
CA TYR A 286 5.59 -3.96 14.91
C TYR A 286 4.56 -4.65 14.05
N THR A 287 4.92 -4.86 12.80
CA THR A 287 4.21 -5.74 11.88
C THR A 287 5.17 -6.80 11.33
N MET A 288 4.63 -7.97 11.06
CA MET A 288 5.32 -8.99 10.29
C MET A 288 4.36 -9.59 9.27
N TRP A 289 4.86 -9.82 8.08
CA TRP A 289 4.04 -10.39 7.03
C TRP A 289 4.87 -11.28 6.10
N VAL A 290 4.18 -12.24 5.49
CA VAL A 290 4.75 -13.12 4.47
C VAL A 290 3.70 -13.46 3.43
N THR A 291 4.12 -13.42 2.16
CA THR A 291 3.27 -13.75 1.01
C THR A 291 3.98 -14.80 0.14
N PRO A 292 3.88 -16.09 0.52
CA PRO A 292 4.39 -17.17 -0.32
C PRO A 292 3.58 -17.25 -1.61
N ARG A 293 4.25 -17.50 -2.72
CA ARG A 293 3.62 -17.46 -4.04
C ARG A 293 4.05 -18.60 -4.95
N THR A 294 3.18 -18.93 -5.88
CA THR A 294 3.45 -19.89 -6.93
C THR A 294 3.71 -19.18 -8.27
N THR A 295 4.26 -19.92 -9.21
CA THR A 295 4.47 -19.40 -10.58
C THR A 295 3.18 -19.34 -11.42
N ILE A 296 2.07 -19.89 -10.92
CA ILE A 296 0.77 -19.95 -11.60
C ILE A 296 -0.24 -18.94 -11.03
N GLY A 297 0.21 -17.98 -10.23
CA GLY A 297 -0.60 -16.85 -9.74
C GLY A 297 -1.23 -17.03 -8.36
N TRP A 298 -1.15 -18.18 -7.72
CA TRP A 298 -1.61 -18.34 -6.34
C TRP A 298 -0.60 -17.77 -5.35
N GLU A 299 -1.10 -16.98 -4.39
CA GLU A 299 -0.32 -16.43 -3.28
C GLU A 299 -1.07 -16.61 -1.96
N GLY A 300 -0.33 -16.92 -0.88
CA GLY A 300 -0.82 -16.78 0.48
C GLY A 300 -0.59 -15.37 1.00
N LEU A 301 -1.39 -14.93 1.94
CA LEU A 301 -1.19 -13.71 2.71
C LEU A 301 -1.28 -14.05 4.19
N PHE A 302 -0.21 -13.75 4.94
CA PHE A 302 -0.20 -13.80 6.41
C PHE A 302 0.42 -12.51 6.91
N ARG A 303 -0.30 -11.84 7.82
CA ARG A 303 0.17 -10.61 8.46
C ARG A 303 -0.27 -10.59 9.90
N PHE A 304 0.64 -10.16 10.77
CA PHE A 304 0.37 -9.89 12.17
C PHE A 304 0.87 -8.49 12.52
N ASP A 305 0.01 -7.68 13.14
CA ASP A 305 0.32 -6.36 13.64
C ASP A 305 0.13 -6.35 15.16
N HIS A 306 1.05 -5.72 15.88
CA HIS A 306 0.96 -5.45 17.32
C HIS A 306 1.36 -4.02 17.60
N ILE A 307 0.57 -3.33 18.44
CA ILE A 307 0.89 -1.98 18.87
C ILE A 307 0.47 -1.74 20.32
N ASP A 308 1.37 -1.15 21.08
CA ASP A 308 1.12 -0.46 22.35
C ASP A 308 0.88 1.03 22.00
N PRO A 309 -0.37 1.51 21.91
CA PRO A 309 -0.65 2.86 21.41
C PRO A 309 -0.26 3.96 22.38
N ASN A 310 0.03 3.62 23.63
CA ASN A 310 0.51 4.52 24.66
C ASN A 310 1.42 3.79 25.65
N LYS A 311 2.72 4.04 25.58
CA LYS A 311 3.72 3.44 26.49
C LYS A 311 3.46 3.76 27.97
N SER A 312 2.76 4.88 28.26
CA SER A 312 2.35 5.26 29.63
C SER A 312 1.12 4.50 30.13
N ALA A 313 0.42 3.79 29.24
CA ALA A 313 -0.70 2.92 29.55
C ALA A 313 -0.43 1.49 29.04
N PRO A 314 0.55 0.77 29.61
CA PRO A 314 1.09 -0.47 29.02
C PRO A 314 0.09 -1.63 28.96
N ALA A 315 -1.06 -1.51 29.61
CA ALA A 315 -2.14 -2.48 29.46
C ALA A 315 -2.94 -2.34 28.14
N GLN A 316 -2.80 -1.20 27.44
CA GLN A 316 -3.50 -0.96 26.19
C GLN A 316 -2.72 -1.54 25.02
N GLN A 317 -3.34 -2.53 24.37
CA GLN A 317 -2.74 -3.21 23.23
C GLN A 317 -3.76 -3.40 22.12
N ARG A 318 -3.31 -3.30 20.89
CA ARG A 318 -4.05 -3.71 19.70
C ARG A 318 -3.26 -4.74 18.95
N GLU A 319 -3.92 -5.85 18.62
CA GLU A 319 -3.34 -6.90 17.80
C GLU A 319 -4.24 -7.16 16.61
N ARG A 320 -3.65 -7.44 15.46
CA ARG A 320 -4.38 -7.77 14.24
C ARG A 320 -3.72 -8.92 13.50
N THR A 321 -4.55 -9.88 13.14
CA THR A 321 -4.12 -11.01 12.31
C THR A 321 -4.92 -11.00 11.02
N ILE A 322 -4.21 -11.09 9.89
CA ILE A 322 -4.78 -11.22 8.55
C ILE A 322 -4.24 -12.50 7.95
N ALA A 323 -5.13 -13.36 7.44
CA ALA A 323 -4.74 -14.58 6.73
C ALA A 323 -5.65 -14.75 5.50
N GLY A 324 -5.04 -14.99 4.34
CA GLY A 324 -5.80 -15.08 3.11
C GLY A 324 -5.11 -15.86 2.00
N VAL A 325 -5.87 -16.06 0.93
CA VAL A 325 -5.39 -16.67 -0.31
C VAL A 325 -5.81 -15.79 -1.47
N ALA A 326 -4.85 -15.42 -2.30
CA ALA A 326 -5.05 -14.60 -3.48
C ALA A 326 -4.76 -15.37 -4.76
N TYR A 327 -5.44 -14.98 -5.82
CA TYR A 327 -5.11 -15.38 -7.18
C TYR A 327 -4.82 -14.13 -7.99
N TRP A 328 -3.58 -14.01 -8.45
CA TRP A 328 -3.12 -12.96 -9.35
C TRP A 328 -3.24 -13.44 -10.78
N PHE A 329 -4.12 -12.79 -11.53
CA PHE A 329 -4.35 -13.16 -12.93
C PHE A 329 -3.12 -12.82 -13.78
N PRO A 330 -2.65 -13.72 -14.64
CA PRO A 330 -1.53 -13.44 -15.53
C PRO A 330 -1.92 -12.37 -16.56
N HIS A 331 -1.05 -11.36 -16.71
CA HIS A 331 -1.24 -10.25 -17.64
C HIS A 331 0.03 -9.94 -18.43
N GLN A 332 -0.15 -9.19 -19.51
CA GLN A 332 0.95 -8.55 -20.23
C GLN A 332 0.96 -7.05 -19.92
N GLY A 333 2.14 -6.45 -19.90
CA GLY A 333 2.32 -5.02 -19.62
C GLY A 333 2.11 -4.67 -18.14
N ASN A 334 1.65 -3.44 -17.89
CA ASN A 334 1.52 -2.87 -16.54
C ASN A 334 0.15 -3.10 -15.90
N VAL A 335 -0.60 -4.10 -16.37
CA VAL A 335 -1.91 -4.45 -15.80
C VAL A 335 -1.71 -5.38 -14.60
N SER A 336 -2.48 -5.18 -13.55
CA SER A 336 -2.54 -6.09 -12.41
C SER A 336 -3.99 -6.33 -12.01
N THR A 337 -4.38 -7.59 -11.92
CA THR A 337 -5.71 -7.98 -11.44
C THR A 337 -5.55 -9.12 -10.45
N ALA A 338 -6.25 -9.03 -9.33
CA ALA A 338 -6.22 -10.07 -8.31
C ALA A 338 -7.58 -10.20 -7.63
N LEU A 339 -7.84 -11.40 -7.13
CA LEU A 339 -8.88 -11.69 -6.15
C LEU A 339 -8.20 -12.21 -4.89
N LEU A 340 -8.60 -11.72 -3.73
CA LEU A 340 -8.15 -12.18 -2.43
C LEU A 340 -9.38 -12.56 -1.60
N PHE A 341 -9.37 -13.74 -1.02
CA PHE A 341 -10.24 -14.08 0.11
C PHE A 341 -9.41 -14.03 1.37
N ASP A 342 -9.87 -13.29 2.39
CA ASP A 342 -9.16 -13.19 3.65
C ASP A 342 -10.07 -13.24 4.88
N TYR A 343 -9.44 -13.52 5.99
CA TYR A 343 -9.90 -13.36 7.36
C TYR A 343 -9.06 -12.28 8.02
N ASP A 344 -9.72 -11.29 8.61
CA ASP A 344 -9.11 -10.17 9.32
C ASP A 344 -9.71 -10.09 10.72
N ASN A 345 -8.86 -10.22 11.75
CA ASN A 345 -9.28 -10.16 13.14
C ASN A 345 -8.41 -9.18 13.92
N ALA A 346 -9.05 -8.19 14.55
CA ALA A 346 -8.39 -7.24 15.42
C ALA A 346 -8.96 -7.33 16.85
N THR A 347 -8.07 -7.43 17.82
CA THR A 347 -8.38 -7.49 19.26
C THR A 347 -7.82 -6.25 19.96
N PHE A 348 -8.50 -5.87 21.05
CA PHE A 348 -8.21 -4.67 21.82
C PHE A 348 -8.19 -5.04 23.29
N THR A 349 -7.07 -4.82 23.95
CA THR A 349 -6.88 -5.14 25.37
C THR A 349 -6.60 -3.86 26.17
N GLY A 350 -7.08 -3.79 27.41
CA GLY A 350 -6.77 -2.72 28.35
C GLY A 350 -7.42 -1.35 28.07
N PHE A 351 -8.36 -1.25 27.13
CA PHE A 351 -9.07 -0.01 26.85
C PHE A 351 -10.26 0.20 27.79
N THR A 352 -10.49 1.46 28.19
CA THR A 352 -11.64 1.86 28.98
C THR A 352 -12.34 3.05 28.30
N PRO A 353 -13.61 2.89 27.83
CA PRO A 353 -14.40 1.65 27.81
C PRO A 353 -13.76 0.56 26.92
N SER A 354 -14.10 -0.70 27.19
CA SER A 354 -13.59 -1.83 26.39
C SER A 354 -14.03 -1.71 24.92
N LEU A 355 -13.09 -1.95 24.03
CA LEU A 355 -13.37 -1.95 22.60
C LEU A 355 -13.71 -3.38 22.12
N PRO A 356 -14.75 -3.53 21.27
CA PRO A 356 -15.12 -4.84 20.77
C PRO A 356 -14.11 -5.38 19.77
N THR A 357 -13.86 -6.67 19.79
CA THR A 357 -13.11 -7.36 18.74
C THR A 357 -13.75 -7.09 17.38
N ARG A 358 -12.93 -6.81 16.37
CA ARG A 358 -13.37 -6.74 14.96
C ARG A 358 -13.00 -8.02 14.25
N ARG A 359 -13.99 -8.68 13.66
CA ARG A 359 -13.79 -9.91 12.89
C ARG A 359 -14.51 -9.81 11.56
N LEU A 360 -13.75 -9.98 10.50
CA LEU A 360 -14.18 -9.77 9.13
C LEU A 360 -13.75 -10.95 8.26
N TYR A 361 -14.62 -11.39 7.36
CA TYR A 361 -14.28 -12.16 6.18
C TYR A 361 -14.53 -11.28 4.97
N ALA A 362 -13.62 -11.30 4.01
CA ALA A 362 -13.77 -10.48 2.83
C ALA A 362 -13.34 -11.20 1.55
N VAL A 363 -13.92 -10.76 0.44
CA VAL A 363 -13.39 -10.98 -0.90
C VAL A 363 -13.03 -9.62 -1.45
N HIS A 364 -11.76 -9.44 -1.76
CA HIS A 364 -11.23 -8.21 -2.35
C HIS A 364 -10.90 -8.43 -3.80
N ALA A 365 -11.21 -7.46 -4.62
CA ALA A 365 -10.85 -7.42 -6.04
C ALA A 365 -9.98 -6.22 -6.34
N LEU A 366 -8.88 -6.46 -7.05
CA LEU A 366 -7.97 -5.44 -7.58
C LEU A 366 -8.09 -5.40 -9.10
N LEU A 367 -8.23 -4.22 -9.66
CA LEU A 367 -7.92 -3.92 -11.05
C LEU A 367 -7.01 -2.69 -11.10
N ASN A 368 -5.87 -2.81 -11.79
CA ASN A 368 -4.95 -1.70 -12.03
C ASN A 368 -4.39 -1.79 -13.45
N PHE A 369 -4.47 -0.70 -14.22
CA PHE A 369 -3.97 -0.62 -15.58
C PHE A 369 -3.48 0.77 -15.94
#